data_66dbe3ddf08116d27a97a0a57eb49c93
#
_entry.id   66dbe3ddf08116d27a97a0a57eb49c93
#
_cell.length_a   1.000
_cell.length_b   1.000
_cell.length_c   1.000
_cell.angle_alpha   90.00
_cell.angle_beta   90.00
_cell.angle_gamma   90.00
#
_symmetry.space_group_name_H-M   'P 1'
#
loop_
_entity.id
_entity.type
_entity.pdbx_description
1 polymer ?
#
loop_
_entity_poly.entity_id
_entity_poly.type
_entity_poly.pdbx_seq_one_letter_code
_entity_poly.pdbx_strand_id
1 'polypeptide(L)'
;PISVVSYLDFHGNKFTRRFDANSYITLVQAMNSHDVGRGRESLESALAGIKAKALVIGIDSDRLFPVADQRVIAEHLGTDHGTRGERLVGGQLHVLESPYGHDGFLIEDALVGPLLRDLLDA
;
A
#
# COMPACT_ATOMS: atom_id res chain seq x y z
N PRO A 1 -25.08 -8.40 -24.54
CA PRO A 1 -24.15 -8.82 -23.49
C PRO A 1 -22.76 -8.95 -24.07
N ILE A 2 -21.80 -8.26 -23.48
CA ILE A 2 -20.38 -8.40 -23.87
C ILE A 2 -19.96 -9.81 -23.44
N SER A 3 -19.47 -10.62 -24.40
CA SER A 3 -18.97 -11.94 -24.04
C SER A 3 -17.67 -11.78 -23.23
N VAL A 4 -17.40 -12.69 -22.30
CA VAL A 4 -16.16 -12.70 -21.51
C VAL A 4 -14.93 -12.71 -22.44
N VAL A 5 -15.02 -13.43 -23.57
CA VAL A 5 -13.95 -13.50 -24.56
C VAL A 5 -13.66 -12.13 -25.17
N SER A 6 -14.68 -11.40 -25.65
CA SER A 6 -14.46 -10.07 -26.24
C SER A 6 -13.96 -9.05 -25.21
N TYR A 7 -14.36 -9.19 -23.95
CA TYR A 7 -13.81 -8.36 -22.86
C TYR A 7 -12.30 -8.63 -22.66
N LEU A 8 -11.91 -9.89 -22.56
CA LEU A 8 -10.51 -10.28 -22.37
C LEU A 8 -9.64 -9.89 -23.57
N ASP A 9 -10.14 -10.13 -24.79
CA ASP A 9 -9.42 -9.72 -26.01
C ASP A 9 -9.23 -8.21 -26.09
N PHE A 10 -10.26 -7.44 -25.76
CA PHE A 10 -10.16 -5.98 -25.72
C PHE A 10 -9.09 -5.52 -24.72
N HIS A 11 -9.14 -6.03 -23.49
CA HIS A 11 -8.18 -5.64 -22.47
C HIS A 11 -6.77 -6.15 -22.76
N GLY A 12 -6.61 -7.36 -23.29
CA GLY A 12 -5.32 -7.88 -23.72
C GLY A 12 -4.68 -7.01 -24.81
N ASN A 13 -5.44 -6.66 -25.85
CA ASN A 13 -4.97 -5.79 -26.92
C ASN A 13 -4.65 -4.36 -26.44
N LYS A 14 -5.43 -3.83 -25.51
CA LYS A 14 -5.17 -2.53 -24.88
C LYS A 14 -3.88 -2.56 -24.05
N PHE A 15 -3.67 -3.66 -23.31
CA PHE A 15 -2.49 -3.83 -22.46
C PHE A 15 -1.20 -3.89 -23.26
N THR A 16 -1.14 -4.67 -24.36
CA THR A 16 0.06 -4.79 -25.22
C THR A 16 0.45 -3.50 -25.93
N ARG A 17 -0.47 -2.55 -26.07
CA ARG A 17 -0.17 -1.20 -26.59
C ARG A 17 0.43 -0.28 -25.52
N ARG A 18 0.23 -0.61 -24.25
CA ARG A 18 0.64 0.22 -23.12
C ARG A 18 1.92 -0.29 -22.46
N PHE A 19 2.11 -1.60 -22.42
CA PHE A 19 3.28 -2.23 -21.81
C PHE A 19 3.97 -3.17 -22.79
N ASP A 20 5.28 -3.07 -22.85
CA ASP A 20 6.14 -4.07 -23.45
C ASP A 20 6.36 -5.23 -22.46
N ALA A 21 6.43 -6.47 -23.00
CA ALA A 21 6.51 -7.67 -22.20
C ALA A 21 7.78 -7.73 -21.31
N ASN A 22 8.91 -7.26 -21.80
CA ASN A 22 10.16 -7.26 -21.03
C ASN A 22 10.11 -6.24 -19.89
N SER A 23 9.52 -5.08 -20.13
CA SER A 23 9.27 -4.08 -19.08
C SER A 23 8.37 -4.63 -17.99
N TYR A 24 7.31 -5.35 -18.37
CA TYR A 24 6.41 -5.99 -17.40
C TYR A 24 7.15 -7.01 -16.54
N ILE A 25 7.93 -7.92 -17.17
CA ILE A 25 8.73 -8.93 -16.46
C ILE A 25 9.73 -8.25 -15.53
N THR A 26 10.43 -7.23 -15.98
CA THR A 26 11.40 -6.48 -15.17
C THR A 26 10.77 -5.86 -13.94
N LEU A 27 9.60 -5.22 -14.10
CA LEU A 27 8.86 -4.63 -12.97
C LEU A 27 8.38 -5.68 -11.98
N VAL A 28 7.86 -6.82 -12.47
CA VAL A 28 7.45 -7.93 -11.60
C VAL A 28 8.63 -8.50 -10.82
N GLN A 29 9.78 -8.70 -11.47
CA GLN A 29 11.00 -9.15 -10.82
C GLN A 29 11.50 -8.15 -9.77
N ALA A 30 11.44 -6.85 -10.06
CA ALA A 30 11.79 -5.80 -9.12
C ALA A 30 10.88 -5.82 -7.88
N MET A 31 9.57 -5.94 -8.06
CA MET A 31 8.61 -6.06 -6.96
C MET A 31 8.85 -7.32 -6.13
N ASN A 32 9.04 -8.48 -6.79
CA ASN A 32 9.27 -9.75 -6.10
C ASN A 32 10.59 -9.79 -5.32
N SER A 33 11.60 -9.03 -5.76
CA SER A 33 12.89 -8.93 -5.09
C SER A 33 12.97 -7.75 -4.11
N HIS A 34 11.90 -6.95 -4.01
CA HIS A 34 11.88 -5.81 -3.10
C HIS A 34 11.94 -6.29 -1.64
N ASP A 35 12.84 -5.69 -0.89
CA ASP A 35 13.02 -5.94 0.53
C ASP A 35 13.41 -4.62 1.20
N VAL A 36 12.51 -4.05 1.95
CA VAL A 36 12.72 -2.78 2.64
C VAL A 36 13.76 -2.90 3.76
N GLY A 37 13.95 -4.12 4.29
CA GLY A 37 14.98 -4.43 5.29
C GLY A 37 16.38 -4.59 4.71
N ARG A 38 16.53 -4.68 3.37
CA ARG A 38 17.83 -4.92 2.73
C ARG A 38 18.86 -3.84 3.09
N GLY A 39 19.99 -4.27 3.64
CA GLY A 39 21.02 -3.35 4.13
C GLY A 39 20.69 -2.68 5.46
N ARG A 40 19.61 -3.10 6.12
CA ARG A 40 19.20 -2.73 7.47
C ARG A 40 19.11 -3.97 8.33
N GLU A 41 18.95 -3.83 9.63
CA GLU A 41 18.91 -5.00 10.53
C GLU A 41 17.69 -5.88 10.28
N SER A 42 16.54 -5.27 10.02
CA SER A 42 15.27 -5.97 9.78
C SER A 42 14.25 -5.06 9.09
N LEU A 43 13.10 -5.65 8.71
CA LEU A 43 11.91 -4.91 8.26
C LEU A 43 11.47 -3.89 9.31
N GLU A 44 11.38 -4.32 10.55
CA GLU A 44 10.92 -3.51 11.68
C GLU A 44 11.86 -2.32 11.90
N SER A 45 13.17 -2.56 11.87
CA SER A 45 14.19 -1.52 11.99
C SER A 45 14.10 -0.49 10.85
N ALA A 46 13.82 -0.97 9.63
CA ALA A 46 13.63 -0.08 8.48
C ALA A 46 12.38 0.81 8.63
N LEU A 47 11.26 0.23 9.09
CA LEU A 47 10.01 0.96 9.32
C LEU A 47 10.14 1.93 10.51
N ALA A 48 10.81 1.51 11.60
CA ALA A 48 11.06 2.33 12.77
C ALA A 48 11.88 3.60 12.45
N GLY A 49 12.77 3.50 11.47
CA GLY A 49 13.59 4.64 11.00
C GLY A 49 12.80 5.68 10.19
N ILE A 50 11.54 5.47 9.85
CA ILE A 50 10.69 6.43 9.13
C ILE A 50 10.27 7.54 10.11
N LYS A 51 10.71 8.78 9.82
CA LYS A 51 10.43 9.96 10.65
C LYS A 51 9.26 10.80 10.15
N ALA A 52 8.77 10.48 8.97
CA ALA A 52 7.62 11.17 8.41
C ALA A 52 6.34 10.78 9.16
N LYS A 53 5.43 11.73 9.29
CA LYS A 53 4.06 11.45 9.72
C LYS A 53 3.42 10.52 8.71
N ALA A 54 2.84 9.42 9.15
CA ALA A 54 2.34 8.38 8.28
C ALA A 54 0.90 7.97 8.66
N LEU A 55 0.10 7.74 7.65
CA LEU A 55 -1.24 7.17 7.75
C LEU A 55 -1.24 5.84 7.00
N VAL A 56 -1.68 4.78 7.66
CA VAL A 56 -1.84 3.46 7.06
C VAL A 56 -3.32 3.17 6.90
N ILE A 57 -3.73 2.90 5.66
CA ILE A 57 -5.12 2.55 5.34
C ILE A 57 -5.14 1.13 4.80
N GLY A 58 -5.97 0.26 5.39
CA GLY A 58 -6.26 -1.08 4.90
C GLY A 58 -7.70 -1.19 4.46
N ILE A 59 -7.97 -2.00 3.44
CA ILE A 59 -9.32 -2.36 3.00
C ILE A 59 -9.60 -3.80 3.47
N ASP A 60 -10.70 -4.03 4.15
CA ASP A 60 -11.02 -5.31 4.78
C ASP A 60 -11.12 -6.47 3.79
N SER A 61 -11.61 -6.20 2.58
CA SER A 61 -11.74 -7.17 1.49
C SER A 61 -10.52 -7.28 0.56
N ASP A 62 -9.44 -6.51 0.83
CA ASP A 62 -8.22 -6.53 0.01
C ASP A 62 -7.48 -7.87 0.20
N ARG A 63 -7.38 -8.62 -0.90
CA ARG A 63 -6.63 -9.89 -0.95
C ARG A 63 -5.24 -9.75 -1.56
N LEU A 64 -4.95 -8.60 -2.16
CA LEU A 64 -3.66 -8.31 -2.77
C LEU A 64 -2.68 -7.79 -1.70
N PHE A 65 -3.16 -6.85 -0.87
CA PHE A 65 -2.44 -6.31 0.28
C PHE A 65 -3.30 -6.46 1.55
N PRO A 66 -3.27 -7.63 2.20
CA PRO A 66 -4.15 -7.93 3.33
C PRO A 66 -3.95 -6.97 4.51
N VAL A 67 -5.02 -6.74 5.29
CA VAL A 67 -4.97 -5.89 6.50
C VAL A 67 -3.90 -6.35 7.49
N ALA A 68 -3.56 -7.65 7.50
CA ALA A 68 -2.49 -8.17 8.34
C ALA A 68 -1.13 -7.52 8.04
N ASP A 69 -0.81 -7.31 6.76
CA ASP A 69 0.44 -6.68 6.33
C ASP A 69 0.43 -5.18 6.65
N GLN A 70 -0.73 -4.52 6.48
CA GLN A 70 -0.91 -3.11 6.86
C GLN A 70 -0.74 -2.92 8.37
N ARG A 71 -1.15 -3.89 9.18
CA ARG A 71 -0.97 -3.87 10.63
C ARG A 71 0.51 -3.92 11.00
N VAL A 72 1.29 -4.81 10.38
CA VAL A 72 2.74 -4.89 10.60
C VAL A 72 3.41 -3.55 10.28
N ILE A 73 3.01 -2.91 9.17
CA ILE A 73 3.54 -1.59 8.81
C ILE A 73 3.19 -0.57 9.90
N ALA A 74 1.94 -0.47 10.31
CA ALA A 74 1.48 0.50 11.29
C ALA A 74 2.13 0.32 12.68
N GLU A 75 2.34 -0.93 13.09
CA GLU A 75 2.95 -1.26 14.38
C GLU A 75 4.43 -0.85 14.47
N HIS A 76 5.14 -0.87 13.36
CA HIS A 76 6.58 -0.59 13.34
C HIS A 76 6.94 0.81 12.85
N LEU A 77 6.01 1.55 12.25
CA LEU A 77 6.26 2.91 11.78
C LEU A 77 6.64 3.85 12.93
N GLY A 78 7.78 4.55 12.78
CA GLY A 78 8.18 5.63 13.68
C GLY A 78 8.39 5.21 15.14
N THR A 79 8.69 3.93 15.40
CA THR A 79 8.96 3.43 16.76
C THR A 79 10.39 3.69 17.23
N ASP A 80 11.25 4.22 16.36
CA ASP A 80 12.61 4.60 16.75
C ASP A 80 12.58 5.78 17.72
N HIS A 81 13.05 5.54 18.92
CA HIS A 81 13.20 6.55 19.97
C HIS A 81 14.42 7.41 19.65
N GLY A 82 14.22 8.46 18.86
CA GLY A 82 15.23 9.49 18.70
C GLY A 82 15.73 10.00 20.06
N THR A 83 16.96 10.49 20.10
CA THR A 83 17.70 10.93 21.29
C THR A 83 16.99 11.97 22.19
N ARG A 84 15.74 12.34 21.91
CA ARG A 84 14.91 13.28 22.68
C ARG A 84 13.73 12.65 23.43
N GLY A 85 13.55 11.33 23.39
CA GLY A 85 12.47 10.67 24.16
C GLY A 85 11.04 11.01 23.72
N GLU A 86 10.85 11.75 22.63
CA GLU A 86 9.54 11.99 22.04
C GLU A 86 9.20 10.80 21.16
N ARG A 87 8.24 10.01 21.61
CA ARG A 87 7.62 8.93 20.82
C ARG A 87 6.93 9.57 19.61
N LEU A 88 7.55 9.49 18.44
CA LEU A 88 6.83 9.73 17.20
C LEU A 88 5.72 8.67 17.12
N VAL A 89 4.49 9.12 17.09
CA VAL A 89 3.29 8.28 17.13
C VAL A 89 3.39 7.30 15.97
N GLY A 90 3.44 6.00 16.28
CA GLY A 90 3.40 4.94 15.27
C GLY A 90 2.23 5.17 14.30
N GLY A 91 2.34 4.69 13.07
CA GLY A 91 1.32 4.89 12.05
C GLY A 91 -0.04 4.41 12.56
N GLN A 92 -1.05 5.27 12.53
CA GLN A 92 -2.40 4.87 12.86
C GLN A 92 -2.97 4.04 11.70
N LEU A 93 -3.37 2.80 11.99
CA LEU A 93 -4.07 1.94 11.02
C LEU A 93 -5.55 2.24 11.03
N HIS A 94 -6.08 2.61 9.88
CA HIS A 94 -7.51 2.71 9.61
C HIS A 94 -7.92 1.56 8.67
N VAL A 95 -8.83 0.71 9.14
CA VAL A 95 -9.41 -0.36 8.31
C VAL A 95 -10.76 0.12 7.80
N LEU A 96 -10.89 0.21 6.48
CA LEU A 96 -12.12 0.61 5.81
C LEU A 96 -12.87 -0.62 5.32
N GLU A 97 -14.17 -0.65 5.55
CA GLU A 97 -15.07 -1.66 5.00
C GLU A 97 -15.43 -1.29 3.56
N SER A 98 -15.08 -2.14 2.61
CA SER A 98 -15.41 -1.95 1.19
C SER A 98 -15.47 -3.29 0.46
N PRO A 99 -16.46 -3.51 -0.41
CA PRO A 99 -16.55 -4.73 -1.22
C PRO A 99 -15.60 -4.74 -2.43
N TYR A 100 -14.89 -3.65 -2.68
CA TYR A 100 -14.11 -3.45 -3.91
C TYR A 100 -12.67 -3.99 -3.85
N GLY A 101 -12.28 -4.65 -2.75
CA GLY A 101 -10.93 -5.19 -2.60
C GLY A 101 -9.88 -4.07 -2.66
N HIS A 102 -8.78 -4.35 -3.35
CA HIS A 102 -7.68 -3.38 -3.48
C HIS A 102 -8.11 -2.04 -4.07
N ASP A 103 -9.07 -2.02 -4.99
CA ASP A 103 -9.55 -0.77 -5.61
C ASP A 103 -10.38 0.11 -4.66
N GLY A 104 -10.73 -0.39 -3.47
CA GLY A 104 -11.50 0.34 -2.47
C GLY A 104 -10.89 1.70 -2.12
N PHE A 105 -9.57 1.83 -2.05
CA PHE A 105 -8.92 3.11 -1.77
C PHE A 105 -9.10 4.18 -2.87
N LEU A 106 -9.44 3.76 -4.10
CA LEU A 106 -9.73 4.66 -5.23
C LEU A 106 -11.23 4.99 -5.34
N ILE A 107 -12.09 4.10 -4.85
CA ILE A 107 -13.54 4.18 -5.04
C ILE A 107 -14.20 4.86 -3.83
N GLU A 108 -13.71 4.55 -2.63
CA GLU A 108 -14.26 5.05 -1.36
C GLU A 108 -13.67 6.43 -0.97
N ASP A 109 -13.76 7.39 -1.87
CA ASP A 109 -13.24 8.75 -1.68
C ASP A 109 -13.86 9.47 -0.46
N ALA A 110 -15.12 9.18 -0.16
CA ALA A 110 -15.83 9.71 1.02
C ALA A 110 -15.24 9.19 2.35
N LEU A 111 -14.62 8.01 2.36
CA LEU A 111 -13.99 7.43 3.54
C LEU A 111 -12.50 7.81 3.63
N VAL A 112 -11.80 7.79 2.50
CA VAL A 112 -10.35 8.06 2.43
C VAL A 112 -10.06 9.56 2.55
N GLY A 113 -10.87 10.40 1.91
CA GLY A 113 -10.65 11.85 1.84
C GLY A 113 -10.54 12.55 3.21
N PRO A 114 -11.41 12.28 4.18
CA PRO A 114 -11.29 12.84 5.54
C PRO A 114 -9.97 12.45 6.22
N LEU A 115 -9.57 11.16 6.15
CA LEU A 115 -8.32 10.67 6.76
C LEU A 115 -7.08 11.38 6.19
N LEU A 116 -7.08 11.62 4.87
CA LEU A 116 -6.00 12.36 4.22
C LEU A 116 -5.96 13.83 4.67
N ARG A 117 -7.12 14.48 4.81
CA ARG A 117 -7.20 15.86 5.35
C ARG A 117 -6.67 15.93 6.76
N ASP A 118 -7.09 15.03 7.63
CA ASP A 118 -6.64 14.98 9.02
C ASP A 118 -5.11 14.80 9.11
N LEU A 119 -4.52 13.99 8.20
CA LEU A 119 -3.07 13.85 8.13
C LEU A 119 -2.37 15.14 7.71
N LEU A 120 -2.94 15.88 6.77
CA LEU A 120 -2.34 17.11 6.21
C LEU A 120 -2.51 18.32 7.12
N ASP A 121 -3.59 18.38 7.88
CA ASP A 121 -3.93 19.50 8.75
C ASP A 121 -3.31 19.37 10.16
N ALA A 122 -2.79 18.21 10.48
CA ALA A 122 -2.18 17.89 11.78
C ALA A 122 -0.68 18.09 11.71
#